data_326d2e1ee4c3f37c6c866716e1aee9b7
#
_entry.id   326d2e1ee4c3f37c6c866716e1aee9b7
#
_cell.length_a   1.000
_cell.length_b   1.000
_cell.length_c   1.000
_cell.angle_alpha   90.00
_cell.angle_beta   90.00
_cell.angle_gamma   90.00
#
_symmetry.space_group_name_H-M   'P 1'
#
loop_
_entity.id
_entity.type
_entity.pdbx_description
1 polymer ?
#
loop_
_entity_poly.entity_id
_entity_poly.type
_entity_poly.pdbx_seq_one_letter_code
_entity_poly.pdbx_strand_id
1 'polypeptide(L)'
;MTYLKNGVLIAVMMLVALITPLPPALAQDCGQETFQDARYIVCTVEPGKADLRLFWKDVNGEPYRYFSRVAEAVGKEGRALTFAMNAGMYRADFSPIGLYVEKGRELRPANTAGGEGSAGLLPNFYKKPNGVFFLDDAGARILPTDQFLKLRPKVRFATQSGPLLVMQNKLHPAFILGSTDRTRRSGVGVCGGGTVRFAASDDTVNFHEFARLFRDHFKCPNALFLDGGRGVGIYNPAMGRNDRSWHGGFGPIFGVVE
;
A
#
# COMPACT_ATOMS: atom_id res chain seq x y z
N MET A 1 -75.07 -36.74 -30.43
CA MET A 1 -74.54 -36.03 -29.23
C MET A 1 -73.05 -36.34 -29.12
N THR A 2 -72.17 -35.47 -29.62
CA THR A 2 -70.74 -35.72 -29.72
C THR A 2 -70.03 -34.67 -28.86
N TYR A 3 -69.39 -35.12 -27.78
CA TYR A 3 -68.59 -34.21 -26.92
C TYR A 3 -67.16 -34.08 -27.45
N LEU A 4 -66.76 -32.85 -27.88
CA LEU A 4 -65.40 -32.50 -28.09
C LEU A 4 -64.66 -32.25 -26.74
N LYS A 5 -63.57 -32.97 -26.50
CA LYS A 5 -62.67 -32.70 -25.40
C LYS A 5 -61.55 -31.75 -25.92
N ASN A 6 -61.57 -30.53 -25.43
CA ASN A 6 -60.43 -29.59 -25.61
C ASN A 6 -59.32 -29.92 -24.63
N GLY A 7 -58.21 -30.44 -25.12
CA GLY A 7 -56.98 -30.60 -24.34
C GLY A 7 -56.15 -29.32 -24.40
N VAL A 8 -55.93 -28.66 -23.27
CA VAL A 8 -55.02 -27.52 -23.13
C VAL A 8 -53.62 -28.07 -22.88
N LEU A 9 -52.72 -27.84 -23.87
CA LEU A 9 -51.30 -28.14 -23.71
C LEU A 9 -50.63 -26.99 -22.97
N ILE A 10 -50.23 -27.21 -21.72
CA ILE A 10 -49.41 -26.25 -20.96
C ILE A 10 -47.94 -26.52 -21.31
N ALA A 11 -47.33 -25.62 -22.09
CA ALA A 11 -45.90 -25.63 -22.36
C ALA A 11 -45.16 -25.04 -21.17
N VAL A 12 -44.46 -25.87 -20.39
CA VAL A 12 -43.56 -25.43 -19.31
C VAL A 12 -42.24 -24.99 -19.95
N MET A 13 -42.04 -23.69 -20.04
CA MET A 13 -40.74 -23.10 -20.43
C MET A 13 -39.78 -23.23 -19.25
N MET A 14 -38.82 -24.18 -19.30
CA MET A 14 -37.70 -24.24 -18.37
C MET A 14 -36.73 -23.09 -18.70
N LEU A 15 -36.67 -22.08 -17.81
CA LEU A 15 -35.68 -21.02 -17.84
C LEU A 15 -34.36 -21.62 -17.31
N VAL A 16 -33.46 -22.00 -18.20
CA VAL A 16 -32.06 -22.38 -17.85
C VAL A 16 -31.28 -21.11 -17.57
N ALA A 17 -31.12 -20.75 -16.30
CA ALA A 17 -30.25 -19.68 -15.87
C ALA A 17 -28.79 -20.11 -16.17
N LEU A 18 -28.16 -19.49 -17.18
CA LEU A 18 -26.72 -19.57 -17.43
C LEU A 18 -25.98 -18.92 -16.26
N ILE A 19 -25.51 -19.71 -15.33
CA ILE A 19 -24.57 -19.26 -14.29
C ILE A 19 -23.21 -19.08 -14.97
N THR A 20 -22.91 -17.86 -15.41
CA THR A 20 -21.56 -17.51 -15.85
C THR A 20 -20.66 -17.49 -14.60
N PRO A 21 -19.55 -18.26 -14.56
CA PRO A 21 -18.61 -18.17 -13.44
C PRO A 21 -18.07 -16.74 -13.37
N LEU A 22 -18.17 -16.11 -12.19
CA LEU A 22 -17.49 -14.84 -11.92
C LEU A 22 -15.98 -15.06 -12.13
N PRO A 23 -15.30 -14.13 -12.83
CA PRO A 23 -13.85 -14.20 -12.97
C PRO A 23 -13.21 -14.25 -11.58
N PRO A 24 -12.12 -15.01 -11.40
CA PRO A 24 -11.44 -15.06 -10.12
C PRO A 24 -11.02 -13.63 -9.74
N ALA A 25 -11.29 -13.23 -8.49
CA ALA A 25 -10.86 -11.95 -7.97
C ALA A 25 -9.33 -11.88 -8.09
N LEU A 26 -8.83 -10.85 -8.76
CA LEU A 26 -7.40 -10.62 -8.91
C LEU A 26 -6.77 -10.45 -7.52
N ALA A 27 -5.64 -11.09 -7.29
CA ALA A 27 -4.87 -10.95 -6.04
C ALA A 27 -4.35 -9.52 -5.85
N GLN A 28 -4.30 -8.77 -6.95
CA GLN A 28 -3.91 -7.37 -7.04
C GLN A 28 -4.73 -6.69 -8.14
N ASP A 29 -5.16 -5.45 -7.87
CA ASP A 29 -5.83 -4.57 -8.83
C ASP A 29 -5.28 -3.14 -8.67
N CYS A 30 -4.87 -2.53 -9.78
CA CYS A 30 -4.34 -1.17 -9.81
C CYS A 30 -5.11 -0.32 -10.83
N GLY A 31 -5.43 0.90 -10.43
CA GLY A 31 -6.13 1.85 -11.29
C GLY A 31 -5.90 3.30 -10.89
N GLN A 32 -6.39 4.20 -11.74
CA GLN A 32 -6.44 5.61 -11.40
C GLN A 32 -7.78 5.92 -10.71
N GLU A 33 -7.71 6.55 -9.56
CA GLU A 33 -8.89 7.03 -8.82
C GLU A 33 -8.81 8.55 -8.61
N THR A 34 -9.97 9.19 -8.51
CA THR A 34 -10.08 10.63 -8.18
C THR A 34 -10.81 10.79 -6.86
N PHE A 35 -10.24 11.57 -5.96
CA PHE A 35 -10.86 11.94 -4.69
C PHE A 35 -10.59 13.42 -4.39
N GLN A 36 -11.67 14.21 -4.15
CA GLN A 36 -11.58 15.65 -3.88
C GLN A 36 -10.71 16.39 -4.93
N ASP A 37 -11.03 16.19 -6.21
CA ASP A 37 -10.39 16.81 -7.40
C ASP A 37 -8.91 16.46 -7.59
N ALA A 38 -8.33 15.58 -6.78
CA ALA A 38 -6.97 15.08 -6.94
C ALA A 38 -6.96 13.64 -7.48
N ARG A 39 -6.01 13.36 -8.37
CA ARG A 39 -5.79 12.06 -9.00
C ARG A 39 -4.77 11.26 -8.22
N TYR A 40 -5.05 9.97 -8.11
CA TYR A 40 -4.21 9.00 -7.42
C TYR A 40 -4.07 7.73 -8.26
N ILE A 41 -2.91 7.11 -8.23
CA ILE A 41 -2.78 5.71 -8.60
C ILE A 41 -2.98 4.89 -7.33
N VAL A 42 -3.92 3.98 -7.38
CA VAL A 42 -4.30 3.13 -6.25
C VAL A 42 -4.10 1.68 -6.62
N CYS A 43 -3.42 0.92 -5.77
CA CYS A 43 -3.29 -0.52 -5.93
C CYS A 43 -3.86 -1.22 -4.70
N THR A 44 -4.83 -2.10 -4.95
CA THR A 44 -5.44 -2.95 -3.94
C THR A 44 -4.77 -4.31 -3.96
N VAL A 45 -4.34 -4.80 -2.80
CA VAL A 45 -3.63 -6.08 -2.64
C VAL A 45 -4.30 -6.89 -1.55
N GLU A 46 -4.56 -8.16 -1.81
CA GLU A 46 -5.02 -9.13 -0.81
C GLU A 46 -3.82 -9.98 -0.34
N PRO A 47 -3.20 -9.70 0.82
CA PRO A 47 -1.96 -10.39 1.23
C PRO A 47 -2.08 -11.89 1.43
N GLY A 48 -3.31 -12.42 1.59
CA GLY A 48 -3.59 -13.86 1.64
C GLY A 48 -3.55 -14.56 0.28
N LYS A 49 -3.63 -13.80 -0.83
CA LYS A 49 -3.64 -14.29 -2.20
C LYS A 49 -2.43 -13.81 -3.01
N ALA A 50 -1.87 -12.65 -2.66
CA ALA A 50 -0.72 -12.04 -3.34
C ALA A 50 0.55 -12.21 -2.52
N ASP A 51 1.67 -12.42 -3.20
CA ASP A 51 2.99 -12.47 -2.57
C ASP A 51 3.54 -11.04 -2.44
N LEU A 52 3.04 -10.32 -1.42
CA LEU A 52 3.51 -8.98 -1.07
C LEU A 52 4.83 -9.09 -0.29
N ARG A 53 5.86 -8.44 -0.81
CA ARG A 53 7.22 -8.44 -0.27
C ARG A 53 7.75 -7.03 -0.03
N LEU A 54 8.84 -6.96 0.73
CA LEU A 54 9.73 -5.80 0.80
C LEU A 54 11.09 -6.16 0.18
N PHE A 55 11.69 -5.17 -0.47
CA PHE A 55 13.01 -5.25 -1.11
C PHE A 55 13.84 -4.03 -0.71
N TRP A 56 15.09 -4.25 -0.34
CA TRP A 56 16.03 -3.17 -0.09
C TRP A 56 17.37 -3.42 -0.80
N LYS A 57 17.99 -4.57 -0.59
CA LYS A 57 19.31 -4.91 -1.11
C LYS A 57 19.28 -6.14 -2.00
N ASP A 58 20.15 -6.14 -3.00
CA ASP A 58 20.39 -7.31 -3.83
C ASP A 58 21.29 -8.34 -3.11
N VAL A 59 21.62 -9.42 -3.82
CA VAL A 59 22.46 -10.52 -3.31
C VAL A 59 23.90 -10.09 -2.97
N ASN A 60 24.38 -8.97 -3.52
CA ASN A 60 25.69 -8.40 -3.27
C ASN A 60 25.68 -7.41 -2.08
N GLY A 61 24.51 -7.15 -1.51
CA GLY A 61 24.34 -6.19 -0.42
C GLY A 61 24.16 -4.75 -0.87
N GLU A 62 23.98 -4.50 -2.18
CA GLU A 62 23.78 -3.16 -2.74
C GLU A 62 22.29 -2.81 -2.79
N PRO A 63 21.88 -1.57 -2.43
CA PRO A 63 20.50 -1.14 -2.56
C PRO A 63 20.01 -1.26 -4.00
N TYR A 64 18.80 -1.80 -4.19
CA TYR A 64 18.18 -1.89 -5.52
C TYR A 64 18.01 -0.53 -6.20
N ARG A 65 17.52 0.47 -5.48
CA ARG A 65 17.30 1.86 -5.89
C ARG A 65 16.27 2.08 -6.99
N TYR A 66 16.07 1.10 -7.87
CA TYR A 66 15.16 1.19 -9.02
C TYR A 66 14.22 -0.02 -9.08
N PHE A 67 12.96 0.22 -9.42
CA PHE A 67 11.98 -0.85 -9.57
C PHE A 67 12.39 -1.88 -10.64
N SER A 68 13.01 -1.41 -11.74
CA SER A 68 13.51 -2.28 -12.80
C SER A 68 14.56 -3.29 -12.29
N ARG A 69 15.42 -2.91 -11.35
CA ARG A 69 16.37 -3.83 -10.73
C ARG A 69 15.69 -4.89 -9.86
N VAL A 70 14.62 -4.50 -9.15
CA VAL A 70 13.80 -5.47 -8.42
C VAL A 70 13.11 -6.43 -9.41
N ALA A 71 12.54 -5.89 -10.50
CA ALA A 71 11.89 -6.70 -11.53
C ALA A 71 12.88 -7.70 -12.18
N GLU A 72 14.11 -7.26 -12.44
CA GLU A 72 15.17 -8.11 -12.95
C GLU A 72 15.56 -9.24 -11.97
N ALA A 73 15.67 -8.91 -10.68
CA ALA A 73 15.98 -9.88 -9.64
C ALA A 73 14.87 -10.93 -9.49
N VAL A 74 13.61 -10.49 -9.49
CA VAL A 74 12.43 -11.36 -9.45
C VAL A 74 12.34 -12.22 -10.72
N GLY A 75 12.65 -11.64 -11.89
CA GLY A 75 12.71 -12.36 -13.15
C GLY A 75 13.73 -13.52 -13.16
N LYS A 76 14.86 -13.36 -12.46
CA LYS A 76 15.85 -14.45 -12.27
C LYS A 76 15.32 -15.59 -11.38
N GLU A 77 14.29 -15.32 -10.56
CA GLU A 77 13.56 -16.35 -9.80
C GLU A 77 12.49 -17.07 -10.65
N GLY A 78 12.36 -16.74 -11.95
CA GLY A 78 11.32 -17.26 -12.83
C GLY A 78 9.92 -16.67 -12.55
N ARG A 79 9.85 -15.51 -11.90
CA ARG A 79 8.62 -14.84 -11.47
C ARG A 79 8.54 -13.42 -12.04
N ALA A 80 7.39 -12.78 -11.92
CA ALA A 80 7.16 -11.41 -12.38
C ALA A 80 6.90 -10.45 -11.22
N LEU A 81 7.48 -9.24 -11.30
CA LEU A 81 7.08 -8.13 -10.44
C LEU A 81 5.92 -7.41 -11.13
N THR A 82 4.72 -7.52 -10.58
CA THR A 82 3.49 -6.95 -11.17
C THR A 82 3.14 -5.57 -10.62
N PHE A 83 3.62 -5.27 -9.42
CA PHE A 83 3.50 -3.98 -8.77
C PHE A 83 4.72 -3.70 -7.90
N ALA A 84 5.16 -2.43 -7.87
CA ALA A 84 6.04 -1.94 -6.80
C ALA A 84 5.76 -0.47 -6.47
N MET A 85 6.09 -0.08 -5.26
CA MET A 85 6.02 1.30 -4.78
C MET A 85 7.11 1.56 -3.75
N ASN A 86 7.56 2.81 -3.61
CA ASN A 86 8.44 3.18 -2.51
C ASN A 86 7.81 2.75 -1.17
N ALA A 87 8.63 2.24 -0.26
CA ALA A 87 8.21 1.89 1.09
C ALA A 87 8.57 2.99 2.11
N GLY A 88 8.99 2.61 3.32
CA GLY A 88 9.32 3.55 4.37
C GLY A 88 10.50 4.46 4.03
N MET A 89 10.59 5.59 4.74
CA MET A 89 11.61 6.62 4.52
C MET A 89 13.03 6.10 4.72
N TYR A 90 13.98 6.71 4.02
CA TYR A 90 15.36 6.27 3.94
C TYR A 90 16.35 7.46 4.01
N ARG A 91 17.61 7.15 4.25
CA ARG A 91 18.74 8.09 4.29
C ARG A 91 19.34 8.30 2.90
N ALA A 92 20.28 9.22 2.79
CA ALA A 92 20.99 9.50 1.55
C ALA A 92 21.74 8.29 0.97
N ASP A 93 22.11 7.34 1.81
CA ASP A 93 22.73 6.05 1.43
C ASP A 93 21.68 4.97 1.09
N PHE A 94 20.42 5.34 0.93
CA PHE A 94 19.28 4.47 0.67
C PHE A 94 18.97 3.46 1.80
N SER A 95 19.57 3.61 2.98
CA SER A 95 19.24 2.76 4.12
C SER A 95 17.95 3.21 4.80
N PRO A 96 17.08 2.26 5.26
CA PRO A 96 15.88 2.61 6.01
C PRO A 96 16.22 3.46 7.25
N ILE A 97 15.42 4.50 7.53
CA ILE A 97 15.61 5.35 8.73
C ILE A 97 15.25 4.58 10.00
N GLY A 98 14.25 3.71 9.94
CA GLY A 98 13.73 2.94 11.07
C GLY A 98 13.68 1.46 10.80
N LEU A 99 12.77 0.77 11.51
CA LEU A 99 12.61 -0.68 11.42
C LEU A 99 12.48 -1.15 9.97
N TYR A 100 13.28 -2.15 9.66
CA TYR A 100 13.14 -2.88 8.41
C TYR A 100 13.39 -4.37 8.62
N VAL A 101 12.38 -5.17 8.30
CA VAL A 101 12.42 -6.64 8.37
C VAL A 101 12.13 -7.21 7.00
N GLU A 102 12.98 -8.13 6.54
CA GLU A 102 12.83 -8.84 5.28
C GLU A 102 13.01 -10.34 5.50
N LYS A 103 12.03 -11.12 5.05
CA LYS A 103 12.02 -12.59 5.19
C LYS A 103 12.24 -13.04 6.65
N GLY A 104 11.61 -12.35 7.62
CA GLY A 104 11.71 -12.65 9.04
C GLY A 104 13.00 -12.19 9.73
N ARG A 105 13.93 -11.56 9.00
CA ARG A 105 15.19 -11.06 9.55
C ARG A 105 15.15 -9.54 9.70
N GLU A 106 15.40 -9.04 10.91
CA GLU A 106 15.57 -7.62 11.19
C GLU A 106 16.92 -7.16 10.61
N LEU A 107 16.87 -6.28 9.63
CA LEU A 107 18.04 -5.69 8.97
C LEU A 107 18.33 -4.27 9.48
N ARG A 108 17.33 -3.60 10.05
CA ARG A 108 17.46 -2.30 10.72
C ARG A 108 16.53 -2.27 11.92
N PRO A 109 17.01 -1.82 13.09
CA PRO A 109 16.19 -1.68 14.27
C PRO A 109 15.18 -0.54 14.16
N ALA A 110 14.16 -0.59 15.02
CA ALA A 110 13.20 0.50 15.10
C ALA A 110 13.87 1.79 15.58
N ASN A 111 13.48 2.89 14.95
CA ASN A 111 13.91 4.22 15.37
C ASN A 111 12.82 4.84 16.27
N THR A 112 13.12 4.97 17.54
CA THR A 112 12.22 5.56 18.55
C THR A 112 12.49 7.03 18.80
N ALA A 113 13.53 7.61 18.19
CA ALA A 113 13.86 9.01 18.38
C ALA A 113 12.65 9.91 18.12
N GLY A 114 12.44 10.85 19.02
CA GLY A 114 11.55 12.00 18.78
C GLY A 114 12.34 13.05 18.02
N GLY A 115 11.68 13.82 17.17
CA GLY A 115 12.30 15.02 16.66
C GLY A 115 12.23 16.11 17.72
N GLU A 116 13.36 16.76 17.98
CA GLU A 116 13.37 18.06 18.67
C GLU A 116 13.17 19.15 17.63
N GLY A 117 12.22 20.06 17.88
CA GLY A 117 11.93 21.19 17.00
C GLY A 117 10.45 21.59 17.01
N SER A 118 10.18 22.79 16.53
CA SER A 118 8.79 23.23 16.32
C SER A 118 8.12 22.35 15.25
N ALA A 119 6.84 22.03 15.43
CA ALA A 119 6.09 21.06 14.64
C ALA A 119 6.19 21.25 13.10
N GLY A 120 6.47 22.47 12.63
CA GLY A 120 6.63 22.78 11.20
C GLY A 120 7.98 22.42 10.59
N LEU A 121 9.04 22.30 11.39
CA LEU A 121 10.40 22.03 10.92
C LEU A 121 10.80 20.54 11.09
N LEU A 122 9.95 19.75 11.77
CA LEU A 122 10.25 18.37 12.05
C LEU A 122 10.08 17.52 10.78
N PRO A 123 11.10 16.75 10.36
CA PRO A 123 10.97 15.83 9.24
C PRO A 123 9.81 14.84 9.49
N ASN A 124 9.10 14.49 8.42
CA ASN A 124 7.86 13.71 8.52
C ASN A 124 8.01 12.39 9.28
N PHE A 125 9.14 11.70 9.15
CA PHE A 125 9.42 10.47 9.88
C PHE A 125 9.29 10.63 11.41
N TYR A 126 9.67 11.79 11.93
CA TYR A 126 9.68 12.06 13.39
C TYR A 126 8.39 12.70 13.91
N LYS A 127 7.43 13.03 13.05
CA LYS A 127 6.09 13.46 13.45
C LYS A 127 5.35 12.28 14.07
N LYS A 128 5.16 12.31 15.39
CA LYS A 128 4.49 11.23 16.13
C LYS A 128 2.98 11.47 16.28
N PRO A 129 2.17 10.39 16.24
CA PRO A 129 2.58 8.99 16.13
C PRO A 129 3.07 8.63 14.71
N ASN A 130 4.27 8.06 14.62
CA ASN A 130 4.72 7.32 13.47
C ASN A 130 4.39 5.82 13.63
N GLY A 131 4.57 5.02 12.60
CA GLY A 131 4.09 3.65 12.64
C GLY A 131 4.92 2.65 11.88
N VAL A 132 4.54 1.39 12.03
CA VAL A 132 5.10 0.24 11.32
C VAL A 132 4.00 -0.45 10.54
N PHE A 133 4.19 -0.57 9.22
CA PHE A 133 3.47 -1.54 8.42
C PHE A 133 4.20 -2.87 8.49
N PHE A 134 3.48 -3.97 8.69
CA PHE A 134 4.08 -5.30 8.75
C PHE A 134 3.13 -6.39 8.26
N LEU A 135 3.75 -7.50 7.85
CA LEU A 135 3.09 -8.75 7.47
C LEU A 135 3.52 -9.84 8.46
N ASP A 136 2.53 -10.48 9.07
CA ASP A 136 2.69 -11.67 9.92
C ASP A 136 1.76 -12.79 9.45
N ASP A 137 1.64 -13.86 10.22
CA ASP A 137 0.80 -15.00 9.88
C ASP A 137 -0.71 -14.64 9.89
N ALA A 138 -1.09 -13.54 10.56
CA ALA A 138 -2.48 -13.04 10.58
C ALA A 138 -2.79 -12.08 9.41
N GLY A 139 -1.80 -11.70 8.60
CA GLY A 139 -1.94 -10.81 7.46
C GLY A 139 -1.23 -9.47 7.61
N ALA A 140 -1.76 -8.43 6.96
CA ALA A 140 -1.19 -7.09 7.00
C ALA A 140 -1.73 -6.29 8.17
N ARG A 141 -0.85 -5.56 8.85
CA ARG A 141 -1.23 -4.65 9.94
C ARG A 141 -0.40 -3.37 9.94
N ILE A 142 -0.98 -2.31 10.51
CA ILE A 142 -0.29 -1.06 10.82
C ILE A 142 -0.52 -0.75 12.29
N LEU A 143 0.57 -0.54 13.04
CA LEU A 143 0.53 -0.13 14.43
C LEU A 143 1.42 1.10 14.66
N PRO A 144 1.09 1.96 15.64
CA PRO A 144 2.04 2.91 16.18
C PRO A 144 3.32 2.21 16.60
N THR A 145 4.48 2.85 16.39
CA THR A 145 5.79 2.22 16.65
C THR A 145 5.94 1.73 18.09
N ASP A 146 5.45 2.48 19.08
CA ASP A 146 5.48 2.08 20.49
C ASP A 146 4.63 0.85 20.77
N GLN A 147 3.45 0.73 20.13
CA GLN A 147 2.59 -0.44 20.26
C GLN A 147 3.21 -1.67 19.57
N PHE A 148 3.81 -1.49 18.39
CA PHE A 148 4.54 -2.56 17.70
C PHE A 148 5.67 -3.12 18.59
N LEU A 149 6.46 -2.23 19.21
CA LEU A 149 7.57 -2.62 20.10
C LEU A 149 7.11 -3.31 21.39
N LYS A 150 5.94 -2.94 21.91
CA LYS A 150 5.33 -3.64 23.06
C LYS A 150 4.81 -5.03 22.67
N LEU A 151 4.15 -5.13 21.51
CA LEU A 151 3.58 -6.39 21.03
C LEU A 151 4.64 -7.41 20.61
N ARG A 152 5.78 -6.94 20.04
CA ARG A 152 6.86 -7.78 19.50
C ARG A 152 6.37 -8.91 18.59
N PRO A 153 5.57 -8.63 17.57
CA PRO A 153 5.02 -9.68 16.73
C PRO A 153 6.12 -10.38 15.93
N LYS A 154 5.95 -11.68 15.67
CA LYS A 154 6.80 -12.39 14.71
C LYS A 154 6.37 -11.99 13.32
N VAL A 155 7.18 -11.20 12.63
CA VAL A 155 6.84 -10.64 11.32
C VAL A 155 7.71 -11.23 10.20
N ARG A 156 7.12 -11.39 9.03
CA ARG A 156 7.81 -11.79 7.81
C ARG A 156 8.44 -10.59 7.10
N PHE A 157 7.71 -9.49 7.05
CA PHE A 157 8.14 -8.21 6.50
C PHE A 157 7.67 -7.07 7.38
N ALA A 158 8.49 -6.03 7.56
CA ALA A 158 8.08 -4.81 8.25
C ALA A 158 8.87 -3.60 7.75
N THR A 159 8.22 -2.44 7.71
CA THR A 159 8.87 -1.15 7.44
C THR A 159 8.27 -0.06 8.33
N GLN A 160 9.12 0.73 8.95
CA GLN A 160 8.73 1.89 9.73
C GLN A 160 8.73 3.13 8.86
N SER A 161 7.71 3.96 9.03
CA SER A 161 7.61 5.27 8.38
C SER A 161 6.76 6.22 9.22
N GLY A 162 6.43 7.39 8.68
CA GLY A 162 5.58 8.32 9.42
C GLY A 162 5.38 9.68 8.74
N PRO A 163 4.35 10.39 9.18
CA PRO A 163 3.46 10.07 10.30
C PRO A 163 2.41 8.99 9.97
N LEU A 164 1.71 8.47 10.97
CA LEU A 164 0.46 7.75 10.73
C LEU A 164 -0.56 8.72 10.09
N LEU A 165 -1.18 8.31 9.00
CA LEU A 165 -2.23 9.10 8.34
C LEU A 165 -3.56 8.94 9.06
N VAL A 166 -3.90 7.68 9.36
CA VAL A 166 -5.12 7.29 10.08
C VAL A 166 -4.75 6.30 11.16
N MET A 167 -5.30 6.46 12.33
CA MET A 167 -5.18 5.56 13.47
C MET A 167 -6.54 5.36 14.11
N GLN A 168 -7.06 4.12 14.10
CA GLN A 168 -8.38 3.77 14.63
C GLN A 168 -9.49 4.73 14.11
N ASN A 169 -9.54 4.91 12.79
CA ASN A 169 -10.47 5.80 12.09
C ASN A 169 -10.30 7.30 12.40
N LYS A 170 -9.25 7.73 13.11
CA LYS A 170 -8.96 9.15 13.39
C LYS A 170 -7.78 9.62 12.56
N LEU A 171 -7.91 10.82 11.99
CA LEU A 171 -6.78 11.48 11.32
C LEU A 171 -5.72 11.87 12.32
N HIS A 172 -4.47 11.93 11.89
CA HIS A 172 -3.38 12.45 12.71
C HIS A 172 -3.68 13.88 13.20
N PRO A 173 -3.53 14.17 14.51
CA PRO A 173 -3.99 15.45 15.09
C PRO A 173 -3.22 16.68 14.58
N ALA A 174 -2.01 16.50 14.04
CA ALA A 174 -1.22 17.59 13.48
C ALA A 174 -1.59 17.98 12.05
N PHE A 175 -2.57 17.30 11.42
CA PHE A 175 -2.95 17.63 10.04
C PHE A 175 -3.93 18.80 9.99
N ILE A 176 -3.55 19.83 9.27
CA ILE A 176 -4.30 21.08 9.17
C ILE A 176 -5.18 21.04 7.92
N LEU A 177 -6.50 21.24 8.12
CA LEU A 177 -7.44 21.43 7.02
C LEU A 177 -7.05 22.67 6.20
N GLY A 178 -6.98 22.52 4.87
CA GLY A 178 -6.64 23.64 3.98
C GLY A 178 -5.15 24.04 4.01
N SER A 179 -4.27 23.19 4.56
CA SER A 179 -2.82 23.45 4.57
C SER A 179 -2.28 23.69 3.16
N THR A 180 -1.42 24.71 3.05
CA THR A 180 -0.70 25.06 1.80
C THR A 180 0.53 24.21 1.55
N ASP A 181 0.95 23.36 2.52
CA ASP A 181 2.02 22.36 2.33
C ASP A 181 1.53 21.22 1.43
N ARG A 182 1.64 21.43 0.13
CA ARG A 182 1.16 20.53 -0.91
C ARG A 182 2.32 19.94 -1.69
N THR A 183 2.33 18.61 -1.83
CA THR A 183 3.29 17.88 -2.65
C THR A 183 2.68 16.54 -3.06
N ARG A 184 3.35 15.79 -3.94
CA ARG A 184 2.99 14.39 -4.18
C ARG A 184 3.22 13.59 -2.90
N ARG A 185 2.36 12.60 -2.64
CA ARG A 185 2.45 11.77 -1.43
C ARG A 185 2.19 10.31 -1.76
N SER A 186 2.84 9.42 -1.04
CA SER A 186 2.58 7.98 -1.08
C SER A 186 2.26 7.45 0.30
N GLY A 187 1.43 6.41 0.35
CA GLY A 187 0.97 5.83 1.59
C GLY A 187 0.41 4.43 1.42
N VAL A 188 0.23 3.75 2.53
CA VAL A 188 -0.35 2.42 2.63
C VAL A 188 -1.41 2.39 3.71
N GLY A 189 -2.56 1.76 3.42
CA GLY A 189 -3.64 1.54 4.38
C GLY A 189 -3.96 0.06 4.51
N VAL A 190 -4.34 -0.37 5.71
CA VAL A 190 -4.96 -1.68 5.96
C VAL A 190 -6.44 -1.43 6.20
N CYS A 191 -7.28 -2.01 5.33
CA CYS A 191 -8.70 -1.74 5.25
C CYS A 191 -9.51 -2.96 5.69
N GLY A 192 -10.83 -2.90 5.51
CA GLY A 192 -11.72 -4.00 5.88
C GLY A 192 -11.33 -5.33 5.20
N GLY A 193 -11.48 -6.44 5.93
CA GLY A 193 -11.09 -7.77 5.44
C GLY A 193 -9.59 -8.02 5.33
N GLY A 194 -8.73 -7.14 5.88
CA GLY A 194 -7.28 -7.26 5.78
C GLY A 194 -6.69 -6.83 4.43
N THR A 195 -7.50 -6.23 3.56
CA THR A 195 -7.07 -5.69 2.28
C THR A 195 -6.07 -4.56 2.47
N VAL A 196 -5.01 -4.55 1.70
CA VAL A 196 -4.00 -3.47 1.67
C VAL A 196 -4.25 -2.56 0.49
N ARG A 197 -4.34 -1.25 0.74
CA ARG A 197 -4.40 -0.24 -0.31
C ARG A 197 -3.15 0.61 -0.30
N PHE A 198 -2.45 0.61 -1.40
CA PHE A 198 -1.35 1.51 -1.71
C PHE A 198 -1.88 2.68 -2.54
N ALA A 199 -1.47 3.90 -2.21
CA ALA A 199 -1.82 5.06 -3.00
C ALA A 199 -0.63 6.00 -3.19
N ALA A 200 -0.47 6.49 -4.42
CA ALA A 200 0.41 7.60 -4.74
C ALA A 200 -0.38 8.69 -5.45
N SER A 201 -0.28 9.92 -4.98
CA SER A 201 -0.93 11.04 -5.67
C SER A 201 -0.13 11.44 -6.92
N ASP A 202 -0.82 11.63 -8.05
CA ASP A 202 -0.24 12.25 -9.24
C ASP A 202 -0.27 13.78 -9.12
N ASP A 203 -1.28 14.30 -8.43
CA ASP A 203 -1.38 15.73 -8.10
C ASP A 203 -0.75 16.03 -6.74
N THR A 204 -0.48 17.31 -6.47
CA THR A 204 -0.01 17.75 -5.16
C THR A 204 -1.16 17.85 -4.18
N VAL A 205 -1.00 17.25 -3.01
CA VAL A 205 -2.03 17.21 -1.95
C VAL A 205 -1.38 17.52 -0.60
N ASN A 206 -2.17 18.08 0.34
CA ASN A 206 -1.70 18.23 1.70
C ASN A 206 -1.95 16.95 2.53
N PHE A 207 -1.41 16.88 3.74
CA PHE A 207 -1.56 15.70 4.58
C PHE A 207 -3.00 15.42 5.00
N HIS A 208 -3.81 16.47 5.25
CA HIS A 208 -5.20 16.29 5.64
C HIS A 208 -6.04 15.68 4.52
N GLU A 209 -5.88 16.15 3.28
CA GLU A 209 -6.55 15.60 2.10
C GLU A 209 -6.11 14.16 1.85
N PHE A 210 -4.79 13.88 1.90
CA PHE A 210 -4.25 12.56 1.66
C PHE A 210 -4.67 11.54 2.74
N ALA A 211 -4.75 11.95 3.99
CA ALA A 211 -5.24 11.09 5.07
C ALA A 211 -6.75 10.80 4.94
N ARG A 212 -7.54 11.78 4.48
CA ARG A 212 -8.97 11.58 4.18
C ARG A 212 -9.21 10.58 3.05
N LEU A 213 -8.34 10.50 2.04
CA LEU A 213 -8.40 9.45 1.03
C LEU A 213 -8.47 8.06 1.68
N PHE A 214 -7.58 7.78 2.63
CA PHE A 214 -7.56 6.49 3.32
C PHE A 214 -8.76 6.29 4.25
N ARG A 215 -9.12 7.30 5.06
CA ARG A 215 -10.21 7.18 6.02
C ARG A 215 -11.57 7.21 5.37
N ASP A 216 -11.81 8.24 4.53
CA ASP A 216 -13.16 8.58 4.07
C ASP A 216 -13.53 7.84 2.78
N HIS A 217 -12.57 7.63 1.86
CA HIS A 217 -12.78 6.96 0.59
C HIS A 217 -12.51 5.46 0.69
N PHE A 218 -11.31 5.06 1.13
CA PHE A 218 -10.93 3.65 1.23
C PHE A 218 -11.48 2.93 2.47
N LYS A 219 -11.98 3.68 3.46
CA LYS A 219 -12.47 3.12 4.74
C LYS A 219 -11.43 2.30 5.48
N CYS A 220 -10.16 2.70 5.40
CA CYS A 220 -9.08 2.06 6.12
C CYS A 220 -8.97 2.62 7.54
N PRO A 221 -9.16 1.82 8.60
CA PRO A 221 -9.04 2.27 9.98
C PRO A 221 -7.62 2.66 10.38
N ASN A 222 -6.61 2.14 9.66
CA ASN A 222 -5.21 2.49 9.87
C ASN A 222 -4.51 2.72 8.54
N ALA A 223 -3.73 3.81 8.46
CA ALA A 223 -2.93 4.14 7.29
C ALA A 223 -1.64 4.84 7.67
N LEU A 224 -0.60 4.62 6.91
CA LEU A 224 0.76 5.10 7.14
C LEU A 224 1.25 5.87 5.92
N PHE A 225 1.81 7.06 6.15
CA PHE A 225 2.55 7.79 5.15
C PHE A 225 3.91 7.14 4.89
N LEU A 226 4.29 6.99 3.62
CA LEU A 226 5.52 6.35 3.22
C LEU A 226 6.59 7.39 2.84
N ASP A 227 6.36 8.17 1.79
CA ASP A 227 7.26 9.24 1.38
C ASP A 227 6.50 10.31 0.57
N GLY A 228 7.16 11.41 0.26
CA GLY A 228 6.58 12.54 -0.47
C GLY A 228 7.52 13.17 -1.49
N GLY A 229 6.96 14.06 -2.30
CA GLY A 229 7.70 14.82 -3.29
C GLY A 229 8.43 13.93 -4.30
N ARG A 230 9.74 14.04 -4.31
CA ARG A 230 10.63 13.33 -5.25
C ARG A 230 10.83 11.85 -4.93
N GLY A 231 10.42 11.42 -3.72
CA GLY A 231 10.51 10.02 -3.26
C GLY A 231 9.28 9.18 -3.61
N VAL A 232 8.26 9.75 -4.26
CA VAL A 232 7.05 9.03 -4.67
C VAL A 232 7.26 8.35 -6.02
N GLY A 233 7.00 7.05 -6.09
CA GLY A 233 7.04 6.31 -7.35
C GLY A 233 6.29 5.01 -7.32
N ILE A 234 5.80 4.62 -8.50
CA ILE A 234 5.08 3.37 -8.75
C ILE A 234 5.70 2.66 -9.96
N TYR A 235 5.72 1.35 -9.88
CA TYR A 235 5.93 0.42 -10.97
C TYR A 235 4.67 -0.43 -11.15
N ASN A 236 4.12 -0.40 -12.34
CA ASN A 236 3.04 -1.28 -12.76
C ASN A 236 3.09 -1.44 -14.28
N PRO A 237 3.57 -2.58 -14.81
CA PRO A 237 3.70 -2.79 -16.25
C PRO A 237 2.37 -2.71 -17.01
N ALA A 238 1.27 -3.18 -16.41
CA ALA A 238 -0.05 -3.14 -17.04
C ALA A 238 -0.56 -1.71 -17.25
N MET A 239 -0.13 -0.76 -16.40
CA MET A 239 -0.43 0.67 -16.54
C MET A 239 0.66 1.43 -17.30
N GLY A 240 1.73 0.78 -17.78
CA GLY A 240 2.88 1.42 -18.41
C GLY A 240 3.69 2.31 -17.44
N ARG A 241 3.62 2.06 -16.11
CA ARG A 241 4.30 2.87 -15.10
C ARG A 241 5.62 2.22 -14.66
N ASN A 242 6.69 3.03 -14.70
CA ASN A 242 8.01 2.71 -14.13
C ASN A 242 8.66 4.03 -13.68
N ASP A 243 8.17 4.55 -12.56
CA ASP A 243 8.58 5.86 -12.07
C ASP A 243 10.03 5.83 -11.56
N ARG A 244 10.68 6.98 -11.64
CA ARG A 244 12.04 7.19 -11.11
C ARG A 244 12.01 8.18 -9.96
N SER A 245 12.77 7.90 -8.91
CA SER A 245 13.03 8.87 -7.85
C SER A 245 14.02 9.93 -8.34
N TRP A 246 13.71 11.20 -8.07
CA TRP A 246 14.60 12.32 -8.33
C TRP A 246 15.71 12.48 -7.28
N HIS A 247 15.74 11.59 -6.27
CA HIS A 247 16.83 11.48 -5.30
C HIS A 247 17.91 10.46 -5.69
N GLY A 248 17.91 10.02 -6.96
CA GLY A 248 18.86 9.02 -7.46
C GLY A 248 18.47 7.57 -7.16
N GLY A 249 17.26 7.33 -6.69
CA GLY A 249 16.70 6.00 -6.42
C GLY A 249 15.77 5.98 -5.22
N PHE A 250 15.23 4.79 -4.94
CA PHE A 250 14.40 4.49 -3.77
C PHE A 250 15.23 3.73 -2.72
N GLY A 251 14.91 3.91 -1.44
CA GLY A 251 15.40 3.04 -0.37
C GLY A 251 14.61 1.73 -0.35
N PRO A 252 13.86 1.39 0.72
CA PRO A 252 12.98 0.24 0.74
C PRO A 252 11.86 0.34 -0.30
N ILE A 253 11.50 -0.81 -0.88
CA ILE A 253 10.50 -0.92 -1.95
C ILE A 253 9.49 -2.01 -1.55
N PHE A 254 8.19 -1.72 -1.67
CA PHE A 254 7.15 -2.74 -1.71
C PHE A 254 7.08 -3.36 -3.10
N GLY A 255 6.77 -4.64 -3.21
CA GLY A 255 6.47 -5.28 -4.47
C GLY A 255 5.54 -6.48 -4.32
N VAL A 256 4.71 -6.69 -5.35
CA VAL A 256 3.90 -7.90 -5.51
C VAL A 256 4.54 -8.76 -6.59
N VAL A 257 4.72 -10.03 -6.27
CA VAL A 257 5.43 -11.01 -7.10
C VAL A 257 4.47 -12.14 -7.48
N GLU A 258 4.39 -12.45 -8.75
CA GLU A 258 3.57 -13.52 -9.34
C GLU A 258 4.43 -14.56 -10.06
#